data_f57b8c22a3d4298760e473f517b653e6
#
_entry.id   f57b8c22a3d4298760e473f517b653e6
#
_cell.length_a   1.000
_cell.length_b   1.000
_cell.length_c   1.000
_cell.angle_alpha   90.00
_cell.angle_beta   90.00
_cell.angle_gamma   90.00
#
_symmetry.space_group_name_H-M   'P 1'
#
loop_
_entity.id
_entity.type
_entity.pdbx_description
1 polymer ?
#
loop_
_entity_poly.entity_id
_entity_poly.type
_entity_poly.pdbx_seq_one_letter_code
_entity_poly.pdbx_strand_id
1 'polypeptide(L)'
;ALVFGMWGGFKKNVDKDNLGVSDDIANKYGKTDIVNIALFGVDTRDKDSFSGRSDSIMIVSIDKAKNDVKLISVLRDSCVAIDGHGNQKITHAYAYGGAELAIKTLNQNFNMNITDYATINFYKLAEAIDILGGVDIDITEDERLELNNIGDDDNPNFQYVEKSGMVHLTGEQASVYSRIRKRDSDNARVDRQKKVIECLIDKARNISPTKYADLVKAGMALCETSMSVPEVLSFAPMLSNDITIETMVVPGDEDNAVGGIYDGAWVWRYDLAA
;
A
#
# COMPACT_ATOMS: atom_id res chain seq x y z
N ALA A 1 -32.26 4.41 18.07
CA ALA A 1 -31.14 4.77 18.96
C ALA A 1 -30.06 3.67 19.06
N LEU A 2 -29.77 2.94 17.95
CA LEU A 2 -28.82 1.81 17.94
C LEU A 2 -27.98 1.76 16.64
N VAL A 3 -27.70 2.90 16.00
CA VAL A 3 -26.91 2.99 14.74
C VAL A 3 -25.67 3.88 14.90
N PHE A 4 -25.37 4.44 16.07
CA PHE A 4 -24.24 5.36 16.29
C PHE A 4 -22.93 4.70 16.74
N GLY A 5 -22.83 3.37 16.73
CA GLY A 5 -21.70 2.63 17.29
C GLY A 5 -20.74 1.96 16.29
N MET A 6 -20.95 2.07 14.94
CA MET A 6 -20.15 1.35 13.94
C MET A 6 -19.45 2.23 12.90
N TRP A 7 -19.18 3.49 13.19
CA TRP A 7 -18.58 4.43 12.23
C TRP A 7 -17.14 4.88 12.60
N GLY A 8 -16.50 4.17 13.50
CA GLY A 8 -15.08 4.37 13.77
C GLY A 8 -14.29 3.32 13.00
N GLY A 9 -13.65 3.70 11.90
CA GLY A 9 -12.52 2.93 11.37
C GLY A 9 -11.50 2.69 12.49
N PHE A 10 -10.61 1.73 12.33
CA PHE A 10 -9.57 1.42 13.33
C PHE A 10 -8.54 2.55 13.41
N LYS A 11 -8.99 3.72 13.91
CA LYS A 11 -8.08 4.86 14.08
C LYS A 11 -7.09 4.55 15.17
N LYS A 12 -5.80 4.51 14.80
CA LYS A 12 -4.70 4.33 15.71
C LYS A 12 -3.66 5.40 15.47
N ASN A 13 -3.54 6.31 16.43
CA ASN A 13 -2.56 7.37 16.36
C ASN A 13 -1.14 6.79 16.51
N VAL A 14 -0.19 7.41 15.83
CA VAL A 14 1.24 7.21 16.00
C VAL A 14 1.83 8.40 16.77
N ASP A 15 2.89 8.15 17.51
CA ASP A 15 3.65 9.21 18.15
C ASP A 15 4.52 9.93 17.09
N LYS A 16 4.02 11.07 16.58
CA LYS A 16 4.67 11.81 15.49
C LYS A 16 6.08 12.30 15.86
N ASP A 17 6.38 12.49 17.13
CA ASP A 17 7.69 12.91 17.61
C ASP A 17 8.72 11.76 17.58
N ASN A 18 8.26 10.51 17.47
CA ASN A 18 9.10 9.31 17.48
C ASN A 18 9.20 8.59 16.12
N LEU A 19 8.78 9.23 15.03
CA LEU A 19 8.78 8.62 13.68
C LEU A 19 10.13 8.70 12.95
N GLY A 20 11.20 9.13 13.62
CA GLY A 20 12.55 9.08 13.06
C GLY A 20 12.81 10.07 11.91
N VAL A 21 12.01 11.12 11.79
CA VAL A 21 12.26 12.21 10.84
C VAL A 21 13.46 13.03 11.36
N SER A 22 14.51 13.19 10.54
CA SER A 22 15.67 14.01 10.93
C SER A 22 15.32 15.50 10.90
N ASP A 23 16.02 16.30 11.72
CA ASP A 23 15.82 17.76 11.78
C ASP A 23 16.03 18.42 10.41
N ASP A 24 17.00 17.95 9.62
CA ASP A 24 17.26 18.48 8.28
C ASP A 24 16.08 18.23 7.34
N ILE A 25 15.52 17.03 7.38
CA ILE A 25 14.34 16.64 6.59
C ILE A 25 13.09 17.40 7.06
N ALA A 26 12.89 17.50 8.37
CA ALA A 26 11.79 18.29 8.95
C ALA A 26 11.87 19.76 8.54
N ASN A 27 13.05 20.36 8.57
CA ASN A 27 13.27 21.75 8.14
C ASN A 27 13.08 21.94 6.63
N LYS A 28 13.54 20.97 5.81
CA LYS A 28 13.44 21.01 4.34
C LYS A 28 12.01 20.89 3.85
N TYR A 29 11.24 19.96 4.41
CA TYR A 29 9.90 19.60 3.92
C TYR A 29 8.76 20.10 4.81
N GLY A 30 9.00 20.50 6.05
CA GLY A 30 7.97 20.95 6.99
C GLY A 30 7.23 22.24 6.59
N LYS A 31 7.70 22.92 5.53
CA LYS A 31 7.07 24.14 4.97
C LYS A 31 6.59 23.93 3.53
N THR A 32 6.59 22.70 3.05
CA THR A 32 6.13 22.36 1.69
C THR A 32 4.69 21.85 1.72
N ASP A 33 4.02 21.91 0.58
CA ASP A 33 2.70 21.32 0.38
C ASP A 33 2.77 19.81 0.07
N ILE A 34 3.93 19.18 0.34
CA ILE A 34 4.15 17.75 0.11
C ILE A 34 3.72 16.96 1.35
N VAL A 35 2.85 15.99 1.14
CA VAL A 35 2.40 15.04 2.17
C VAL A 35 2.83 13.64 1.78
N ASN A 36 3.53 12.95 2.68
CA ASN A 36 3.94 11.55 2.50
C ASN A 36 3.15 10.64 3.43
N ILE A 37 2.52 9.60 2.87
CA ILE A 37 1.67 8.65 3.58
C ILE A 37 2.21 7.25 3.32
N ALA A 38 2.44 6.44 4.35
CA ALA A 38 2.78 5.04 4.19
C ALA A 38 1.52 4.18 4.03
N LEU A 39 1.51 3.33 3.01
CA LEU A 39 0.49 2.31 2.82
C LEU A 39 1.10 0.94 3.08
N PHE A 40 0.50 0.18 4.00
CA PHE A 40 0.94 -1.17 4.33
C PHE A 40 -0.14 -2.19 3.97
N GLY A 41 0.23 -3.20 3.20
CA GLY A 41 -0.56 -4.40 2.96
C GLY A 41 -0.04 -5.52 3.85
N VAL A 42 -0.85 -5.98 4.82
CA VAL A 42 -0.44 -7.05 5.73
C VAL A 42 -1.04 -8.38 5.33
N ASP A 43 -0.20 -9.42 5.43
CA ASP A 43 -0.63 -10.81 5.26
C ASP A 43 -1.03 -11.38 6.62
N THR A 44 -2.32 -11.58 6.80
CA THR A 44 -2.91 -12.17 8.00
C THR A 44 -4.03 -13.13 7.63
N ARG A 45 -4.20 -14.18 8.43
CA ARG A 45 -5.33 -15.12 8.29
C ARG A 45 -6.59 -14.67 9.05
N ASP A 46 -6.45 -13.68 9.93
CA ASP A 46 -7.57 -13.06 10.63
C ASP A 46 -8.01 -11.81 9.88
N LYS A 47 -9.23 -11.87 9.32
CA LYS A 47 -9.80 -10.79 8.50
C LYS A 47 -10.00 -9.46 9.24
N ASP A 48 -10.02 -9.48 10.56
CA ASP A 48 -10.20 -8.29 11.39
C ASP A 48 -8.88 -7.83 12.05
N SER A 49 -7.75 -8.51 11.75
CA SER A 49 -6.41 -8.15 12.23
C SER A 49 -5.64 -7.32 11.21
N PHE A 50 -4.86 -6.37 11.72
CA PHE A 50 -3.86 -5.60 10.97
C PHE A 50 -2.44 -5.88 11.46
N SER A 51 -2.21 -7.03 12.09
CA SER A 51 -0.90 -7.46 12.56
C SER A 51 -0.26 -8.45 11.58
N GLY A 52 1.07 -8.54 11.61
CA GLY A 52 1.83 -9.45 10.77
C GLY A 52 2.95 -8.73 10.02
N ARG A 53 3.47 -9.35 8.96
CA ARG A 53 4.45 -8.71 8.08
C ARG A 53 3.76 -7.85 7.04
N SER A 54 4.33 -6.66 6.76
CA SER A 54 3.88 -5.84 5.64
C SER A 54 4.47 -6.40 4.34
N ASP A 55 3.73 -7.25 3.66
CA ASP A 55 4.15 -7.86 2.40
C ASP A 55 4.00 -6.91 1.18
N SER A 56 3.27 -5.82 1.36
CA SER A 56 3.23 -4.66 0.47
C SER A 56 3.58 -3.41 1.27
N ILE A 57 4.53 -2.64 0.79
CA ILE A 57 4.97 -1.37 1.38
C ILE A 57 5.00 -0.34 0.27
N MET A 58 4.19 0.70 0.40
CA MET A 58 4.13 1.77 -0.58
C MET A 58 4.13 3.13 0.11
N ILE A 59 4.76 4.12 -0.48
CA ILE A 59 4.70 5.51 -0.05
C ILE A 59 3.91 6.28 -1.10
N VAL A 60 2.87 6.97 -0.67
CA VAL A 60 2.15 7.94 -1.49
C VAL A 60 2.68 9.32 -1.14
N SER A 61 3.39 9.94 -2.08
CA SER A 61 3.87 11.32 -1.96
C SER A 61 2.98 12.23 -2.79
N ILE A 62 2.35 13.20 -2.14
CA ILE A 62 1.35 14.10 -2.73
C ILE A 62 1.90 15.51 -2.69
N ASP A 63 2.18 16.12 -3.85
CA ASP A 63 2.48 17.53 -4.00
C ASP A 63 1.20 18.29 -4.36
N LYS A 64 0.56 18.90 -3.35
CA LYS A 64 -0.70 19.63 -3.53
C LYS A 64 -0.54 20.87 -4.40
N ALA A 65 0.65 21.49 -4.40
CA ALA A 65 0.91 22.70 -5.19
C ALA A 65 1.03 22.40 -6.70
N LYS A 66 1.57 21.22 -7.04
CA LYS A 66 1.77 20.79 -8.42
C LYS A 66 0.69 19.86 -8.95
N ASN A 67 -0.21 19.42 -8.08
CA ASN A 67 -1.20 18.39 -8.42
C ASN A 67 -0.57 17.07 -8.88
N ASP A 68 0.53 16.69 -8.23
CA ASP A 68 1.37 15.54 -8.56
C ASP A 68 1.33 14.48 -7.46
N VAL A 69 1.23 13.22 -7.85
CA VAL A 69 1.22 12.08 -6.94
C VAL A 69 2.27 11.06 -7.37
N LYS A 70 3.14 10.67 -6.45
CA LYS A 70 4.09 9.59 -6.65
C LYS A 70 3.73 8.38 -5.81
N LEU A 71 3.66 7.24 -6.46
CA LEU A 71 3.46 5.93 -5.81
C LEU A 71 4.81 5.22 -5.80
N ILE A 72 5.43 5.12 -4.63
CA ILE A 72 6.76 4.54 -4.45
C ILE A 72 6.59 3.20 -3.75
N SER A 73 6.80 2.11 -4.47
CA SER A 73 6.78 0.76 -3.91
C SER A 73 8.15 0.39 -3.36
N VAL A 74 8.22 0.01 -2.08
CA VAL A 74 9.46 -0.46 -1.45
C VAL A 74 9.45 -1.99 -1.42
N LEU A 75 10.47 -2.62 -2.01
CA LEU A 75 10.58 -4.07 -2.02
C LEU A 75 10.71 -4.59 -0.59
N ARG A 76 9.82 -5.48 -0.19
CA ARG A 76 9.71 -6.01 1.19
C ARG A 76 10.97 -6.70 1.71
N ASP A 77 11.80 -7.21 0.80
CA ASP A 77 13.05 -7.91 1.11
C ASP A 77 14.27 -6.97 1.11
N SER A 78 14.06 -5.63 1.05
CA SER A 78 15.10 -4.63 1.22
C SER A 78 15.78 -4.76 2.58
N CYS A 79 17.11 -4.80 2.58
CA CYS A 79 17.92 -4.89 3.79
C CYS A 79 18.15 -3.49 4.35
N VAL A 80 17.52 -3.19 5.46
CA VAL A 80 17.54 -1.87 6.11
C VAL A 80 17.83 -2.00 7.60
N ALA A 81 18.31 -0.92 8.20
CA ALA A 81 18.47 -0.83 9.66
C ALA A 81 17.09 -0.63 10.31
N ILE A 82 16.71 -1.54 11.20
CA ILE A 82 15.48 -1.45 12.01
C ILE A 82 15.88 -1.15 13.45
N ASP A 83 15.34 -0.08 14.01
CA ASP A 83 15.68 0.35 15.37
C ASP A 83 15.44 -0.78 16.40
N GLY A 84 16.44 -1.08 17.21
CA GLY A 84 16.42 -2.18 18.17
C GLY A 84 16.60 -3.59 17.59
N HIS A 85 16.67 -3.76 16.26
CA HIS A 85 16.70 -5.07 15.60
C HIS A 85 17.85 -5.28 14.60
N GLY A 86 18.69 -4.25 14.34
CA GLY A 86 19.79 -4.32 13.38
C GLY A 86 19.33 -4.37 11.92
N ASN A 87 20.21 -4.84 11.02
CA ASN A 87 19.90 -4.92 9.60
C ASN A 87 19.08 -6.16 9.27
N GLN A 88 17.88 -5.93 8.75
CA GLN A 88 16.92 -6.98 8.40
C GLN A 88 16.07 -6.59 7.19
N LYS A 89 15.20 -7.51 6.73
CA LYS A 89 14.19 -7.20 5.73
C LYS A 89 13.23 -6.13 6.26
N ILE A 90 12.93 -5.11 5.47
CA ILE A 90 12.05 -4.01 5.87
C ILE A 90 10.64 -4.48 6.29
N THR A 91 10.14 -5.57 5.68
CA THR A 91 8.84 -6.18 6.04
C THR A 91 8.75 -6.58 7.52
N HIS A 92 9.89 -6.86 8.18
CA HIS A 92 9.94 -7.23 9.60
C HIS A 92 9.64 -6.05 10.53
N ALA A 93 9.92 -4.81 10.11
CA ALA A 93 9.67 -3.63 10.94
C ALA A 93 8.21 -3.54 11.40
N TYR A 94 7.28 -3.83 10.48
CA TYR A 94 5.85 -3.84 10.81
C TYR A 94 5.49 -4.97 11.80
N ALA A 95 6.05 -6.15 11.62
CA ALA A 95 5.82 -7.29 12.52
C ALA A 95 6.36 -7.06 13.93
N TYR A 96 7.45 -6.29 14.09
CA TYR A 96 8.08 -6.00 15.37
C TYR A 96 7.41 -4.87 16.14
N GLY A 97 7.02 -3.79 15.47
CA GLY A 97 6.50 -2.59 16.12
C GLY A 97 5.34 -1.90 15.41
N GLY A 98 4.64 -2.64 14.52
CA GLY A 98 3.48 -2.11 13.79
C GLY A 98 3.84 -0.96 12.87
N ALA A 99 2.83 -0.14 12.57
CA ALA A 99 2.97 0.99 11.65
C ALA A 99 4.03 2.00 12.14
N GLU A 100 4.12 2.27 13.44
CA GLU A 100 5.05 3.26 14.00
C GLU A 100 6.52 2.88 13.71
N LEU A 101 6.93 1.66 14.03
CA LEU A 101 8.30 1.20 13.74
C LEU A 101 8.55 1.08 12.23
N ALA A 102 7.55 0.68 11.45
CA ALA A 102 7.68 0.62 10.00
C ALA A 102 7.87 2.01 9.37
N ILE A 103 7.10 3.02 9.81
CA ILE A 103 7.29 4.42 9.38
C ILE A 103 8.67 4.93 9.80
N LYS A 104 9.06 4.72 11.06
CA LYS A 104 10.38 5.10 11.57
C LYS A 104 11.49 4.51 10.72
N THR A 105 11.37 3.24 10.36
CA THR A 105 12.32 2.55 9.49
C THR A 105 12.39 3.18 8.10
N LEU A 106 11.25 3.51 7.49
CA LEU A 106 11.20 4.20 6.20
C LEU A 106 11.86 5.58 6.28
N ASN A 107 11.49 6.40 7.29
CA ASN A 107 12.02 7.74 7.45
C ASN A 107 13.53 7.76 7.64
N GLN A 108 14.07 6.86 8.48
CA GLN A 108 15.50 6.81 8.79
C GLN A 108 16.35 6.29 7.63
N ASN A 109 15.87 5.29 6.88
CA ASN A 109 16.65 4.68 5.81
C ASN A 109 16.52 5.39 4.47
N PHE A 110 15.41 6.10 4.21
CA PHE A 110 15.14 6.77 2.93
C PHE A 110 15.03 8.30 3.05
N ASN A 111 15.43 8.89 4.18
CA ASN A 111 15.37 10.34 4.43
C ASN A 111 13.98 10.94 4.13
N MET A 112 12.92 10.27 4.61
CA MET A 112 11.54 10.67 4.39
C MET A 112 10.96 11.43 5.60
N ASN A 113 9.82 12.10 5.39
CA ASN A 113 9.02 12.77 6.43
C ASN A 113 7.61 12.20 6.47
N ILE A 114 7.49 10.88 6.50
CA ILE A 114 6.20 10.21 6.61
C ILE A 114 5.67 10.40 8.03
N THR A 115 4.44 10.91 8.18
CA THR A 115 3.79 11.15 9.47
C THR A 115 2.45 10.44 9.60
N ASP A 116 1.93 9.91 8.51
CA ASP A 116 0.63 9.28 8.47
C ASP A 116 0.67 7.98 7.68
N TYR A 117 -0.29 7.09 7.97
CA TYR A 117 -0.34 5.77 7.33
C TYR A 117 -1.77 5.27 7.14
N ALA A 118 -1.89 4.26 6.29
CA ALA A 118 -3.02 3.35 6.25
C ALA A 118 -2.52 1.91 6.09
N THR A 119 -3.11 1.00 6.86
CA THR A 119 -2.86 -0.45 6.76
C THR A 119 -4.13 -1.16 6.37
N ILE A 120 -4.02 -2.05 5.40
CA ILE A 120 -5.12 -2.91 4.95
C ILE A 120 -4.64 -4.36 4.87
N ASN A 121 -5.52 -5.31 5.14
CA ASN A 121 -5.27 -6.72 4.85
C ASN A 121 -5.96 -7.16 3.55
N PHE A 122 -5.66 -8.34 3.04
CA PHE A 122 -6.18 -8.81 1.75
C PHE A 122 -7.71 -8.97 1.73
N TYR A 123 -8.34 -9.32 2.87
CA TYR A 123 -9.80 -9.43 2.96
C TYR A 123 -10.45 -8.06 2.86
N LYS A 124 -9.92 -7.08 3.60
CA LYS A 124 -10.42 -5.71 3.58
C LYS A 124 -10.13 -5.00 2.25
N LEU A 125 -9.02 -5.35 1.60
CA LEU A 125 -8.73 -4.89 0.23
C LEU A 125 -9.81 -5.39 -0.74
N ALA A 126 -10.20 -6.66 -0.66
CA ALA A 126 -11.28 -7.21 -1.47
C ALA A 126 -12.59 -6.47 -1.24
N GLU A 127 -12.98 -6.23 0.02
CA GLU A 127 -14.17 -5.45 0.37
C GLU A 127 -14.10 -4.01 -0.20
N ALA A 128 -12.93 -3.34 -0.11
CA ALA A 128 -12.74 -1.99 -0.64
C ALA A 128 -12.88 -1.93 -2.17
N ILE A 129 -12.36 -2.92 -2.87
CA ILE A 129 -12.49 -3.05 -4.33
C ILE A 129 -13.96 -3.27 -4.71
N ASP A 130 -14.69 -4.11 -3.98
CA ASP A 130 -16.12 -4.37 -4.24
C ASP A 130 -17.00 -3.14 -4.00
N ILE A 131 -16.68 -2.29 -3.02
CA ILE A 131 -17.35 -0.99 -2.80
C ILE A 131 -17.25 -0.10 -4.04
N LEU A 132 -16.14 -0.17 -4.78
CA LEU A 132 -15.91 0.56 -6.03
C LEU A 132 -16.43 -0.20 -7.27
N GLY A 133 -17.07 -1.36 -7.07
CA GLY A 133 -17.65 -2.17 -8.14
C GLY A 133 -16.61 -2.97 -8.94
N GLY A 134 -15.59 -3.52 -8.27
CA GLY A 134 -14.55 -4.32 -8.91
C GLY A 134 -13.52 -3.49 -9.68
N VAL A 135 -12.62 -4.12 -10.43
CA VAL A 135 -11.60 -3.48 -11.28
C VAL A 135 -11.50 -4.17 -12.63
N ASP A 136 -11.18 -3.38 -13.68
CA ASP A 136 -10.99 -3.90 -15.03
C ASP A 136 -9.48 -3.93 -15.33
N ILE A 137 -8.91 -5.14 -15.49
CA ILE A 137 -7.47 -5.36 -15.64
C ILE A 137 -7.21 -6.27 -16.85
N ASP A 138 -6.20 -5.91 -17.64
CA ASP A 138 -5.68 -6.78 -18.69
C ASP A 138 -4.72 -7.79 -18.06
N ILE A 139 -5.15 -9.07 -18.05
CA ILE A 139 -4.38 -10.19 -17.48
C ILE A 139 -3.92 -11.15 -18.56
N THR A 140 -2.71 -11.69 -18.39
CA THR A 140 -2.18 -12.73 -19.26
C THR A 140 -2.83 -14.09 -18.95
N GLU A 141 -2.65 -15.07 -19.86
CA GLU A 141 -3.17 -16.42 -19.62
C GLU A 141 -2.46 -17.08 -18.42
N ASP A 142 -1.17 -16.86 -18.24
CA ASP A 142 -0.42 -17.40 -17.10
C ASP A 142 -0.92 -16.77 -15.78
N GLU A 143 -1.20 -15.48 -15.77
CA GLU A 143 -1.80 -14.80 -14.61
C GLU A 143 -3.20 -15.32 -14.30
N ARG A 144 -4.03 -15.57 -15.32
CA ARG A 144 -5.36 -16.15 -15.16
C ARG A 144 -5.30 -17.54 -14.50
N LEU A 145 -4.42 -18.39 -14.99
CA LEU A 145 -4.24 -19.76 -14.47
C LEU A 145 -3.78 -19.72 -13.01
N GLU A 146 -2.81 -18.88 -12.70
CA GLU A 146 -2.28 -18.75 -11.35
C GLU A 146 -3.28 -18.11 -10.39
N LEU A 147 -4.05 -17.09 -10.85
CA LEU A 147 -5.13 -16.46 -10.10
C LEU A 147 -6.16 -17.50 -9.67
N ASN A 148 -6.63 -18.33 -10.63
CA ASN A 148 -7.62 -19.35 -10.35
C ASN A 148 -7.09 -20.43 -9.40
N ASN A 149 -5.82 -20.81 -9.53
CA ASN A 149 -5.19 -21.81 -8.67
C ASN A 149 -5.07 -21.31 -7.22
N ILE A 150 -4.61 -20.06 -7.02
CA ILE A 150 -4.52 -19.47 -5.68
C ILE A 150 -5.91 -19.25 -5.09
N GLY A 151 -6.87 -18.79 -5.90
CA GLY A 151 -8.22 -18.55 -5.46
C GLY A 151 -8.90 -19.83 -4.98
N ASP A 152 -8.71 -20.95 -5.67
CA ASP A 152 -9.25 -22.26 -5.29
C ASP A 152 -8.60 -22.79 -3.99
N ASP A 153 -7.30 -22.59 -3.82
CA ASP A 153 -6.58 -22.93 -2.59
C ASP A 153 -7.07 -22.13 -1.37
N ASP A 154 -7.43 -20.85 -1.58
CA ASP A 154 -7.89 -19.94 -0.52
C ASP A 154 -9.38 -20.12 -0.17
N ASN A 155 -10.22 -20.40 -1.19
CA ASN A 155 -11.67 -20.44 -1.06
C ASN A 155 -12.28 -21.53 -1.99
N PRO A 156 -12.82 -22.63 -1.45
CA PRO A 156 -13.45 -23.68 -2.26
C PRO A 156 -14.63 -23.21 -3.13
N ASN A 157 -15.17 -22.03 -2.86
CA ASN A 157 -16.26 -21.43 -3.64
C ASN A 157 -15.76 -20.26 -4.53
N PHE A 158 -14.45 -20.17 -4.78
CA PHE A 158 -13.87 -19.15 -5.61
C PHE A 158 -14.47 -19.15 -7.02
N GLN A 159 -14.83 -17.96 -7.50
CA GLN A 159 -15.38 -17.82 -8.84
C GLN A 159 -14.23 -17.65 -9.83
N TYR A 160 -14.05 -18.64 -10.70
CA TYR A 160 -12.96 -18.64 -11.67
C TYR A 160 -13.08 -17.51 -12.69
N VAL A 161 -11.94 -16.97 -13.08
CA VAL A 161 -11.82 -16.10 -14.24
C VAL A 161 -11.65 -16.97 -15.47
N GLU A 162 -12.62 -16.92 -16.39
CA GLU A 162 -12.74 -17.87 -17.50
C GLU A 162 -11.81 -17.56 -18.68
N LYS A 163 -11.42 -16.29 -18.87
CA LYS A 163 -10.62 -15.83 -20.00
C LYS A 163 -9.53 -14.86 -19.57
N SER A 164 -8.46 -14.78 -20.35
CA SER A 164 -7.44 -13.73 -20.26
C SER A 164 -7.79 -12.50 -21.12
N GLY A 165 -6.95 -11.49 -21.13
CA GLY A 165 -7.19 -10.18 -21.73
C GLY A 165 -7.85 -9.23 -20.75
N MET A 166 -8.57 -8.23 -21.25
CA MET A 166 -9.30 -7.28 -20.41
C MET A 166 -10.48 -7.97 -19.75
N VAL A 167 -10.43 -8.11 -18.42
CA VAL A 167 -11.44 -8.78 -17.61
C VAL A 167 -11.86 -7.91 -16.44
N HIS A 168 -13.11 -8.04 -16.05
CA HIS A 168 -13.63 -7.46 -14.82
C HIS A 168 -13.38 -8.42 -13.67
N LEU A 169 -12.61 -7.98 -12.66
CA LEU A 169 -12.30 -8.73 -11.45
C LEU A 169 -13.11 -8.21 -10.27
N THR A 170 -13.72 -9.13 -9.53
CA THR A 170 -14.32 -8.83 -8.22
C THR A 170 -13.23 -8.47 -7.21
N GLY A 171 -13.60 -7.98 -6.03
CA GLY A 171 -12.63 -7.69 -4.97
C GLY A 171 -11.79 -8.90 -4.57
N GLU A 172 -12.43 -10.08 -4.43
CA GLU A 172 -11.72 -11.32 -4.12
C GLU A 172 -10.71 -11.68 -5.23
N GLN A 173 -11.12 -11.68 -6.48
CA GLN A 173 -10.26 -11.97 -7.62
C GLN A 173 -9.10 -10.97 -7.76
N ALA A 174 -9.35 -9.67 -7.59
CA ALA A 174 -8.33 -8.64 -7.65
C ALA A 174 -7.35 -8.71 -6.46
N SER A 175 -7.84 -9.06 -5.27
CA SER A 175 -6.99 -9.33 -4.10
C SER A 175 -6.08 -10.53 -4.34
N VAL A 176 -6.59 -11.62 -4.90
CA VAL A 176 -5.78 -12.80 -5.30
C VAL A 176 -4.77 -12.41 -6.38
N TYR A 177 -5.19 -11.68 -7.42
CA TYR A 177 -4.32 -11.20 -8.50
C TYR A 177 -3.12 -10.40 -7.96
N SER A 178 -3.33 -9.54 -6.98
CA SER A 178 -2.27 -8.74 -6.36
C SER A 178 -1.23 -9.56 -5.58
N ARG A 179 -1.52 -10.83 -5.28
CA ARG A 179 -0.68 -11.77 -4.52
C ARG A 179 0.04 -12.81 -5.38
N ILE A 180 -0.20 -12.89 -6.69
CA ILE A 180 0.44 -13.85 -7.58
C ILE A 180 1.97 -13.75 -7.47
N ARG A 181 2.64 -14.89 -7.27
CA ARG A 181 4.10 -14.99 -7.06
C ARG A 181 4.78 -16.13 -7.80
N LYS A 182 4.06 -17.18 -8.15
CA LYS A 182 4.65 -18.36 -8.82
C LYS A 182 5.13 -17.99 -10.22
N ARG A 183 6.39 -18.19 -10.51
CA ARG A 183 7.11 -17.95 -11.76
C ARG A 183 7.60 -16.53 -12.02
N ASP A 184 7.28 -15.55 -11.17
CA ASP A 184 7.63 -14.14 -11.38
C ASP A 184 8.52 -13.58 -10.27
N SER A 185 9.22 -12.49 -10.60
CA SER A 185 10.01 -11.70 -9.65
C SER A 185 9.10 -10.94 -8.68
N ASP A 186 9.66 -10.45 -7.55
CA ASP A 186 8.95 -9.52 -6.66
C ASP A 186 8.51 -8.26 -7.40
N ASN A 187 9.21 -7.83 -8.46
CA ASN A 187 8.83 -6.69 -9.29
C ASN A 187 7.49 -6.94 -10.00
N ALA A 188 7.26 -8.14 -10.57
CA ALA A 188 6.00 -8.47 -11.24
C ALA A 188 4.80 -8.42 -10.26
N ARG A 189 5.00 -8.81 -8.99
CA ARG A 189 3.96 -8.66 -7.96
C ARG A 189 3.69 -7.19 -7.66
N VAL A 190 4.73 -6.37 -7.52
CA VAL A 190 4.59 -4.93 -7.33
C VAL A 190 3.83 -4.29 -8.49
N ASP A 191 4.11 -4.68 -9.73
CA ASP A 191 3.40 -4.20 -10.93
C ASP A 191 1.91 -4.56 -10.90
N ARG A 192 1.54 -5.76 -10.41
CA ARG A 192 0.13 -6.13 -10.24
C ARG A 192 -0.57 -5.30 -9.17
N GLN A 193 0.08 -5.08 -8.02
CA GLN A 193 -0.45 -4.22 -6.96
C GLN A 193 -0.66 -2.79 -7.46
N LYS A 194 0.30 -2.27 -8.24
CA LYS A 194 0.22 -0.96 -8.87
C LYS A 194 -0.98 -0.87 -9.83
N LYS A 195 -1.15 -1.84 -10.73
CA LYS A 195 -2.31 -1.90 -11.65
C LYS A 195 -3.65 -1.83 -10.89
N VAL A 196 -3.79 -2.58 -9.79
CA VAL A 196 -4.99 -2.53 -8.95
C VAL A 196 -5.22 -1.13 -8.39
N ILE A 197 -4.18 -0.49 -7.84
CA ILE A 197 -4.28 0.86 -7.26
C ILE A 197 -4.62 1.89 -8.33
N GLU A 198 -3.98 1.85 -9.50
CA GLU A 198 -4.28 2.74 -10.63
C GLU A 198 -5.74 2.62 -11.06
N CYS A 199 -6.27 1.40 -11.19
CA CYS A 199 -7.69 1.17 -11.48
C CYS A 199 -8.62 1.76 -10.41
N LEU A 200 -8.25 1.63 -9.12
CA LEU A 200 -9.05 2.20 -8.02
C LEU A 200 -9.05 3.73 -8.05
N ILE A 201 -7.90 4.36 -8.36
CA ILE A 201 -7.80 5.81 -8.52
C ILE A 201 -8.67 6.28 -9.70
N ASP A 202 -8.59 5.60 -10.85
CA ASP A 202 -9.40 5.95 -12.01
C ASP A 202 -10.89 5.80 -11.76
N LYS A 203 -11.30 4.77 -11.02
CA LYS A 203 -12.69 4.63 -10.58
C LYS A 203 -13.10 5.74 -9.63
N ALA A 204 -12.26 6.10 -8.66
CA ALA A 204 -12.52 7.18 -7.72
C ALA A 204 -12.69 8.54 -8.44
N ARG A 205 -11.91 8.81 -9.48
CA ARG A 205 -12.05 10.03 -10.32
C ARG A 205 -13.43 10.13 -11.00
N ASN A 206 -14.03 9.01 -11.35
CA ASN A 206 -15.32 8.96 -12.04
C ASN A 206 -16.52 8.95 -11.07
N ILE A 207 -16.31 9.00 -9.77
CA ILE A 207 -17.38 9.09 -8.76
C ILE A 207 -17.85 10.54 -8.64
N SER A 208 -19.17 10.72 -8.48
CA SER A 208 -19.72 12.03 -8.19
C SER A 208 -19.10 12.62 -6.91
N PRO A 209 -18.65 13.90 -6.92
CA PRO A 209 -18.10 14.55 -5.72
C PRO A 209 -19.01 14.48 -4.49
N THR A 210 -20.33 14.41 -4.68
CA THR A 210 -21.31 14.27 -3.60
C THR A 210 -21.19 12.95 -2.85
N LYS A 211 -20.57 11.92 -3.44
CA LYS A 211 -20.37 10.61 -2.85
C LYS A 211 -18.99 10.43 -2.22
N TYR A 212 -18.07 11.37 -2.37
CA TYR A 212 -16.70 11.24 -1.84
C TYR A 212 -16.67 11.01 -0.33
N ALA A 213 -17.49 11.76 0.42
CA ALA A 213 -17.53 11.62 1.88
C ALA A 213 -17.97 10.21 2.33
N ASP A 214 -18.93 9.61 1.64
CA ASP A 214 -19.41 8.27 1.96
C ASP A 214 -18.39 7.20 1.55
N LEU A 215 -17.75 7.37 0.40
CA LEU A 215 -16.68 6.49 -0.07
C LEU A 215 -15.47 6.51 0.87
N VAL A 216 -15.01 7.70 1.27
CA VAL A 216 -13.90 7.86 2.21
C VAL A 216 -14.22 7.19 3.55
N LYS A 217 -15.42 7.42 4.09
CA LYS A 217 -15.85 6.75 5.33
C LYS A 217 -15.88 5.23 5.19
N ALA A 218 -16.43 4.72 4.07
CA ALA A 218 -16.49 3.28 3.82
C ALA A 218 -15.08 2.68 3.70
N GLY A 219 -14.17 3.31 2.94
CA GLY A 219 -12.79 2.87 2.81
C GLY A 219 -12.01 2.91 4.13
N MET A 220 -12.15 4.01 4.90
CA MET A 220 -11.49 4.14 6.20
C MET A 220 -12.01 3.13 7.24
N ALA A 221 -13.23 2.64 7.11
CA ALA A 221 -13.76 1.57 7.97
C ALA A 221 -13.07 0.22 7.73
N LEU A 222 -12.39 0.06 6.58
CA LEU A 222 -11.66 -1.14 6.19
C LEU A 222 -10.16 -1.07 6.48
N CYS A 223 -9.66 0.05 6.98
CA CYS A 223 -8.23 0.29 7.22
C CYS A 223 -7.96 0.61 8.69
N GLU A 224 -6.78 0.23 9.19
CA GLU A 224 -6.17 0.87 10.35
C GLU A 224 -5.40 2.12 9.85
N THR A 225 -5.65 3.30 10.42
CA THR A 225 -5.00 4.54 9.95
C THR A 225 -4.84 5.58 11.06
N SER A 226 -3.81 6.43 10.95
CA SER A 226 -3.64 7.62 11.78
C SER A 226 -4.50 8.80 11.31
N MET A 227 -4.94 8.79 10.05
CA MET A 227 -5.65 9.89 9.43
C MET A 227 -7.11 9.99 9.88
N SER A 228 -7.64 11.19 9.90
CA SER A 228 -9.07 11.46 10.08
C SER A 228 -9.80 11.57 8.74
N VAL A 229 -11.13 11.39 8.76
CA VAL A 229 -11.98 11.59 7.55
C VAL A 229 -11.78 12.98 6.91
N PRO A 230 -11.74 14.11 7.66
CA PRO A 230 -11.47 15.41 7.07
C PRO A 230 -10.09 15.51 6.40
N GLU A 231 -9.04 14.89 6.96
CA GLU A 231 -7.71 14.87 6.37
C GLU A 231 -7.72 14.13 5.03
N VAL A 232 -8.32 12.94 4.96
CA VAL A 232 -8.44 12.20 3.70
C VAL A 232 -9.29 12.97 2.68
N LEU A 233 -10.42 13.57 3.10
CA LEU A 233 -11.25 14.38 2.22
C LEU A 233 -10.54 15.65 1.71
N SER A 234 -9.51 16.15 2.39
CA SER A 234 -8.72 17.28 1.92
C SER A 234 -7.96 17.01 0.61
N PHE A 235 -7.79 15.73 0.24
CA PHE A 235 -7.19 15.32 -1.05
C PHE A 235 -8.24 15.16 -2.17
N ALA A 236 -9.54 15.14 -1.85
CA ALA A 236 -10.59 14.94 -2.85
C ALA A 236 -10.56 15.95 -4.03
N PRO A 237 -10.22 17.24 -3.84
CA PRO A 237 -10.10 18.18 -4.96
C PRO A 237 -9.07 17.76 -6.01
N MET A 238 -8.04 16.99 -5.64
CA MET A 238 -7.04 16.50 -6.58
C MET A 238 -7.63 15.48 -7.55
N LEU A 239 -8.64 14.69 -7.14
CA LEU A 239 -9.30 13.72 -8.01
C LEU A 239 -10.09 14.37 -9.17
N SER A 240 -10.51 15.64 -9.01
CA SER A 240 -11.25 16.38 -10.03
C SER A 240 -10.36 17.17 -11.00
N ASN A 241 -9.05 17.23 -10.74
CA ASN A 241 -8.08 17.93 -11.58
C ASN A 241 -7.26 16.90 -12.39
N ASP A 242 -6.56 17.39 -13.42
CA ASP A 242 -5.57 16.57 -14.12
C ASP A 242 -4.37 16.32 -13.19
N ILE A 243 -4.42 15.21 -12.43
CA ILE A 243 -3.28 14.80 -11.62
C ILE A 243 -2.32 13.95 -12.44
N THR A 244 -1.03 14.20 -12.27
CA THR A 244 0.03 13.33 -12.77
C THR A 244 0.27 12.23 -11.72
N ILE A 245 0.28 10.98 -12.15
CA ILE A 245 0.64 9.86 -11.29
C ILE A 245 1.92 9.24 -11.83
N GLU A 246 2.99 9.36 -11.06
CA GLU A 246 4.26 8.67 -11.32
C GLU A 246 4.38 7.46 -10.40
N THR A 247 4.97 6.39 -10.91
CA THR A 247 5.17 5.18 -10.13
C THR A 247 6.64 4.79 -10.14
N MET A 248 7.15 4.41 -8.98
CA MET A 248 8.55 4.04 -8.75
C MET A 248 8.63 2.77 -7.92
N VAL A 249 9.75 2.07 -8.05
CA VAL A 249 10.09 0.89 -7.21
C VAL A 249 11.46 1.14 -6.58
N VAL A 250 11.61 0.84 -5.30
CA VAL A 250 12.87 0.95 -4.57
C VAL A 250 13.21 -0.44 -4.00
N PRO A 251 14.40 -1.00 -4.30
CA PRO A 251 15.39 -0.47 -5.25
C PRO A 251 14.90 -0.58 -6.69
N GLY A 252 15.23 0.45 -7.50
CA GLY A 252 15.08 0.44 -8.94
C GLY A 252 16.35 -0.08 -9.65
N ASP A 253 16.33 -0.04 -10.97
CA ASP A 253 17.47 -0.52 -11.79
C ASP A 253 18.74 0.34 -11.60
N GLU A 254 18.59 1.62 -11.21
CA GLU A 254 19.68 2.58 -11.04
C GLU A 254 20.35 2.48 -9.64
N ASP A 255 19.74 1.79 -8.68
CA ASP A 255 20.17 1.76 -7.28
C ASP A 255 21.31 0.75 -7.04
N ASN A 256 21.85 0.12 -8.06
CA ASN A 256 22.90 -0.91 -7.98
C ASN A 256 22.55 -2.04 -6.97
N ALA A 257 21.29 -2.42 -6.94
CA ALA A 257 20.79 -3.40 -5.99
C ALA A 257 21.36 -4.79 -6.26
N VAL A 258 21.86 -5.45 -5.23
CA VAL A 258 22.39 -6.80 -5.28
C VAL A 258 21.52 -7.71 -4.41
N GLY A 259 20.88 -8.70 -5.04
CA GLY A 259 20.16 -9.76 -4.34
C GLY A 259 21.11 -10.85 -3.85
N GLY A 260 20.93 -11.34 -2.63
CA GLY A 260 21.78 -12.39 -2.08
C GLY A 260 21.40 -12.82 -0.66
N ILE A 261 22.12 -13.86 -0.19
CA ILE A 261 21.95 -14.35 1.20
C ILE A 261 22.80 -13.47 2.11
N TYR A 262 22.17 -12.87 3.11
CA TYR A 262 22.82 -12.12 4.17
C TYR A 262 22.23 -12.57 5.51
N ASP A 263 23.10 -12.94 6.44
CA ASP A 263 22.75 -13.49 7.77
C ASP A 263 21.68 -14.59 7.70
N GLY A 264 21.82 -15.50 6.71
CA GLY A 264 20.92 -16.63 6.51
C GLY A 264 19.60 -16.31 5.80
N ALA A 265 19.34 -15.06 5.46
CA ALA A 265 18.13 -14.62 4.75
C ALA A 265 18.48 -14.02 3.37
N TRP A 266 17.64 -14.29 2.37
CA TRP A 266 17.78 -13.65 1.06
C TRP A 266 17.24 -12.23 1.14
N VAL A 267 18.05 -11.20 0.74
CA VAL A 267 17.70 -9.79 0.79
C VAL A 267 18.20 -9.04 -0.44
N TRP A 268 17.61 -7.88 -0.71
CA TRP A 268 18.16 -6.83 -1.56
C TRP A 268 19.02 -5.89 -0.75
N ARG A 269 20.27 -5.65 -1.21
CA ARG A 269 21.20 -4.65 -0.65
C ARG A 269 21.54 -3.64 -1.73
N TYR A 270 21.46 -2.36 -1.38
CA TYR A 270 21.74 -1.24 -2.26
C TYR A 270 22.16 -0.01 -1.43
N ASP A 271 22.68 1.01 -2.08
CA ASP A 271 23.03 2.25 -1.41
C ASP A 271 21.76 3.04 -1.09
N LEU A 272 21.46 3.19 0.19
CA LEU A 272 20.30 3.94 0.69
C LEU A 272 20.53 5.47 0.65
N ALA A 273 21.76 5.91 0.36
CA ALA A 273 22.13 7.33 0.29
C ALA A 273 22.20 7.88 -1.15
N ALA A 274 21.98 7.01 -2.14
CA ALA A 274 22.08 7.36 -3.56
C ALA A 274 20.80 8.12 -4.08
#